data_fa84516042b658ec6bf1634ecfa9c9e6
#
_entry.id   fa84516042b658ec6bf1634ecfa9c9e6
#
_cell.length_a   1.000
_cell.length_b   1.000
_cell.length_c   1.000
_cell.angle_alpha   90.00
_cell.angle_beta   90.00
_cell.angle_gamma   90.00
#
_symmetry.space_group_name_H-M   'P 1'
#
loop_
_entity.id
_entity.type
_entity.pdbx_description
1 polymer ?
#
loop_
_entity_poly.entity_id
_entity_poly.type
_entity_poly.pdbx_seq_one_letter_code
_entity_poly.pdbx_strand_id
1 'polypeptide(L)'
;MNRKLTVMARASLAASLLLVGAHGASSAEPVEGKQYKLLKPAQPSEAAPGKVGVIAVFWYACGHCYLLEPKLEAWNKKGRAPNVQLIRLPATWNPAVKNHARVFYTIELLGKPQLHDEVFREINVKGNRLDTPEKIEAFFVARGVSKAEFQKAFSSFAVESKVLHAEDLNRRYKITGTPTIVVNGKYVTDVGMAGGEDQLFQVVNQLAAREKPGG
;
A
#
# COMPACT_ATOMS: atom_id res chain seq x y z
N MET A 1 12.04 -26.88 89.25
CA MET A 1 13.08 -27.01 88.21
C MET A 1 12.40 -27.53 86.95
N ASN A 2 11.87 -26.64 86.10
CA ASN A 2 11.20 -27.05 84.85
C ASN A 2 11.70 -26.15 83.69
N ARG A 3 12.53 -26.72 82.85
CA ARG A 3 12.98 -26.09 81.62
C ARG A 3 11.93 -26.28 80.51
N LYS A 4 11.33 -25.19 80.04
CA LYS A 4 10.48 -25.21 78.85
C LYS A 4 11.36 -25.05 77.61
N LEU A 5 11.36 -26.07 76.75
CA LEU A 5 11.92 -25.96 75.37
C LEU A 5 10.92 -25.26 74.49
N THR A 6 11.35 -24.13 73.89
CA THR A 6 10.59 -23.43 72.85
C THR A 6 11.07 -23.92 71.49
N VAL A 7 10.19 -24.60 70.74
CA VAL A 7 10.45 -25.00 69.33
C VAL A 7 10.08 -23.86 68.45
N MET A 8 11.08 -23.30 67.78
CA MET A 8 10.86 -22.30 66.71
C MET A 8 10.58 -23.01 65.35
N ALA A 9 9.35 -22.93 64.90
CA ALA A 9 8.99 -23.33 63.53
C ALA A 9 9.44 -22.31 62.55
N ARG A 10 10.35 -22.67 61.63
CA ARG A 10 10.73 -21.88 60.46
C ARG A 10 9.75 -22.14 59.33
N ALA A 11 8.91 -21.16 59.03
CA ALA A 11 8.06 -21.16 57.84
C ALA A 11 8.91 -20.70 56.61
N SER A 12 9.18 -21.63 55.71
CA SER A 12 9.81 -21.33 54.41
C SER A 12 8.73 -20.85 53.43
N LEU A 13 8.72 -19.57 53.11
CA LEU A 13 7.91 -18.99 52.03
C LEU A 13 8.58 -19.32 50.68
N ALA A 14 8.04 -20.30 49.95
CA ALA A 14 8.42 -20.52 48.54
C ALA A 14 7.71 -19.49 47.66
N ALA A 15 8.46 -18.49 47.19
CA ALA A 15 7.98 -17.54 46.19
C ALA A 15 8.00 -18.22 44.83
N SER A 16 6.84 -18.66 44.34
CA SER A 16 6.66 -19.15 42.96
C SER A 16 6.63 -17.96 42.02
N LEU A 17 7.73 -17.70 41.29
CA LEU A 17 7.77 -16.74 40.17
C LEU A 17 6.98 -17.35 38.99
N LEU A 18 5.76 -16.86 38.75
CA LEU A 18 5.02 -17.10 37.51
C LEU A 18 5.65 -16.26 36.39
N LEU A 19 6.49 -16.89 35.58
CA LEU A 19 6.88 -16.32 34.27
C LEU A 19 5.65 -16.32 33.38
N VAL A 20 4.96 -15.19 33.32
CA VAL A 20 3.98 -14.90 32.27
C VAL A 20 4.76 -14.67 30.97
N GLY A 21 4.94 -15.75 30.20
CA GLY A 21 5.47 -15.68 28.86
C GLY A 21 4.50 -14.86 27.99
N ALA A 22 4.88 -13.65 27.61
CA ALA A 22 4.20 -12.88 26.60
C ALA A 22 4.30 -13.67 25.28
N HIS A 23 3.30 -14.49 24.97
CA HIS A 23 3.12 -15.07 23.64
C HIS A 23 2.71 -13.94 22.73
N GLY A 24 3.70 -13.23 22.12
CA GLY A 24 3.45 -12.43 20.95
C GLY A 24 2.81 -13.34 19.91
N ALA A 25 1.59 -13.02 19.50
CA ALA A 25 0.92 -13.73 18.42
C ALA A 25 1.79 -13.60 17.16
N SER A 26 2.67 -14.57 16.92
CA SER A 26 3.42 -14.70 15.68
C SER A 26 2.39 -15.04 14.62
N SER A 27 2.01 -14.04 13.81
CA SER A 27 1.21 -14.31 12.62
C SER A 27 1.99 -15.30 11.74
N ALA A 28 1.33 -16.39 11.32
CA ALA A 28 1.95 -17.40 10.49
C ALA A 28 2.58 -16.78 9.24
N GLU A 29 3.74 -17.29 8.83
CA GLU A 29 4.43 -16.85 7.61
C GLU A 29 3.52 -17.03 6.38
N PRO A 30 3.47 -16.04 5.46
CA PRO A 30 2.66 -16.15 4.25
C PRO A 30 3.18 -17.27 3.33
N VAL A 31 2.25 -18.02 2.76
CA VAL A 31 2.50 -19.21 1.93
C VAL A 31 2.25 -18.87 0.47
N GLU A 32 3.19 -19.23 -0.42
CA GLU A 32 3.04 -19.10 -1.88
C GLU A 32 1.82 -19.91 -2.37
N GLY A 33 1.06 -19.33 -3.28
CA GLY A 33 -0.18 -19.92 -3.81
C GLY A 33 -1.41 -19.71 -2.93
N LYS A 34 -1.22 -19.20 -1.68
CA LYS A 34 -2.31 -18.81 -0.78
C LYS A 34 -2.35 -17.30 -0.60
N GLN A 35 -1.46 -16.75 0.23
CA GLN A 35 -1.44 -15.32 0.55
C GLN A 35 -0.70 -14.46 -0.49
N TYR A 36 0.15 -15.06 -1.33
CA TYR A 36 0.83 -14.37 -2.42
C TYR A 36 1.18 -15.32 -3.56
N LYS A 37 1.54 -14.75 -4.72
CA LYS A 37 2.15 -15.45 -5.87
C LYS A 37 3.52 -14.86 -6.14
N LEU A 38 4.44 -15.70 -6.68
CA LEU A 38 5.70 -15.22 -7.19
C LEU A 38 5.53 -14.66 -8.61
N LEU A 39 6.06 -13.49 -8.85
CA LEU A 39 6.23 -12.94 -10.19
C LEU A 39 7.45 -13.60 -10.85
N LYS A 40 7.22 -14.32 -11.92
CA LYS A 40 8.26 -15.04 -12.67
C LYS A 40 8.32 -14.54 -14.11
N PRO A 41 9.47 -14.01 -14.57
CA PRO A 41 10.65 -13.64 -13.78
C PRO A 41 10.37 -12.48 -12.82
N ALA A 42 11.14 -12.37 -11.75
CA ALA A 42 11.13 -11.19 -10.88
C ALA A 42 11.50 -9.95 -11.70
N GLN A 43 10.91 -8.82 -11.35
CA GLN A 43 11.14 -7.53 -12.02
C GLN A 43 11.96 -6.61 -11.12
N PRO A 44 12.69 -5.64 -11.68
CA PRO A 44 13.36 -4.62 -10.88
C PRO A 44 12.39 -3.91 -9.93
N SER A 45 12.89 -3.55 -8.76
CA SER A 45 12.17 -2.69 -7.84
C SER A 45 12.13 -1.26 -8.38
N GLU A 46 11.00 -0.57 -8.24
CA GLU A 46 10.85 0.86 -8.55
C GLU A 46 11.23 1.75 -7.36
N ALA A 47 11.72 1.16 -6.28
CA ALA A 47 12.10 1.90 -5.09
C ALA A 47 13.46 2.58 -5.23
N ALA A 48 13.66 3.64 -4.46
CA ALA A 48 14.97 4.28 -4.33
C ALA A 48 16.02 3.30 -3.80
N PRO A 49 17.31 3.50 -4.11
CA PRO A 49 18.39 2.69 -3.59
C PRO A 49 18.32 2.52 -2.06
N GLY A 50 18.52 1.31 -1.56
CA GLY A 50 18.41 1.01 -0.14
C GLY A 50 16.98 0.88 0.41
N LYS A 51 15.96 0.87 -0.45
CA LYS A 51 14.56 0.67 -0.05
C LYS A 51 13.98 -0.60 -0.66
N VAL A 52 12.99 -1.15 0.03
CA VAL A 52 12.13 -2.22 -0.47
C VAL A 52 10.86 -1.58 -1.02
N GLY A 53 10.60 -1.76 -2.31
CA GLY A 53 9.43 -1.17 -2.96
C GLY A 53 8.16 -1.96 -2.66
N VAL A 54 7.13 -1.26 -2.25
CA VAL A 54 5.75 -1.78 -2.18
C VAL A 54 4.91 -0.96 -3.14
N ILE A 55 4.53 -1.59 -4.26
CA ILE A 55 3.76 -0.95 -5.33
C ILE A 55 2.30 -1.26 -5.11
N ALA A 56 1.49 -0.23 -4.89
CA ALA A 56 0.05 -0.33 -4.80
C ALA A 56 -0.57 0.03 -6.14
N VAL A 57 -1.06 -0.98 -6.84
CA VAL A 57 -1.75 -0.80 -8.13
C VAL A 57 -3.20 -0.46 -7.88
N PHE A 58 -3.66 0.63 -8.47
CA PHE A 58 -5.01 1.15 -8.23
C PHE A 58 -5.66 1.69 -9.51
N TRP A 59 -6.98 1.87 -9.47
CA TRP A 59 -7.76 2.62 -10.43
C TRP A 59 -8.76 3.52 -9.71
N TYR A 60 -8.86 4.77 -10.09
CA TYR A 60 -9.76 5.72 -9.42
C TYR A 60 -11.22 5.30 -9.43
N ALA A 61 -11.71 4.63 -10.49
CA ALA A 61 -13.09 4.14 -10.52
C ALA A 61 -13.27 2.72 -9.93
N CYS A 62 -12.26 2.21 -9.22
CA CYS A 62 -12.37 0.96 -8.48
C CYS A 62 -12.84 1.25 -7.04
N GLY A 63 -14.07 0.83 -6.71
CA GLY A 63 -14.63 1.01 -5.37
C GLY A 63 -13.81 0.35 -4.25
N HIS A 64 -13.22 -0.85 -4.51
CA HIS A 64 -12.35 -1.50 -3.54
C HIS A 64 -11.03 -0.73 -3.33
N CYS A 65 -10.49 -0.05 -4.36
CA CYS A 65 -9.34 0.83 -4.20
C CYS A 65 -9.69 2.05 -3.33
N TYR A 66 -10.86 2.65 -3.58
CA TYR A 66 -11.37 3.75 -2.76
C TYR A 66 -11.50 3.37 -1.28
N LEU A 67 -12.04 2.20 -0.98
CA LEU A 67 -12.18 1.72 0.39
C LEU A 67 -10.84 1.37 1.05
N LEU A 68 -9.87 0.85 0.27
CA LEU A 68 -8.55 0.48 0.78
C LEU A 68 -7.64 1.70 1.02
N GLU A 69 -7.81 2.82 0.29
CA GLU A 69 -6.91 3.97 0.31
C GLU A 69 -6.66 4.56 1.71
N PRO A 70 -7.69 4.78 2.58
CA PRO A 70 -7.44 5.26 3.94
C PRO A 70 -6.57 4.30 4.78
N LYS A 71 -6.75 2.99 4.61
CA LYS A 71 -5.95 1.98 5.31
C LYS A 71 -4.52 1.92 4.77
N LEU A 72 -4.35 2.03 3.45
CA LEU A 72 -3.04 2.13 2.80
C LEU A 72 -2.26 3.35 3.28
N GLU A 73 -2.91 4.50 3.39
CA GLU A 73 -2.31 5.72 3.95
C GLU A 73 -1.94 5.57 5.44
N ALA A 74 -2.81 4.97 6.24
CA ALA A 74 -2.52 4.72 7.66
C ALA A 74 -1.31 3.78 7.81
N TRP A 75 -1.26 2.71 7.01
CA TRP A 75 -0.12 1.80 6.95
C TRP A 75 1.16 2.51 6.48
N ASN A 76 1.08 3.32 5.44
CA ASN A 76 2.22 4.09 4.93
C ASN A 76 2.82 5.03 5.99
N LYS A 77 1.97 5.64 6.82
CA LYS A 77 2.41 6.59 7.87
C LYS A 77 2.97 5.91 9.11
N LYS A 78 2.39 4.78 9.54
CA LYS A 78 2.66 4.20 10.87
C LYS A 78 2.89 2.68 10.87
N GLY A 79 2.53 1.97 9.80
CA GLY A 79 2.50 0.51 9.78
C GLY A 79 3.63 -0.16 9.02
N ARG A 80 4.35 0.55 8.16
CA ARG A 80 5.45 0.02 7.37
C ARG A 80 6.81 0.19 8.07
N ALA A 81 7.75 -0.69 7.73
CA ALA A 81 9.13 -0.53 8.19
C ALA A 81 9.80 0.71 7.52
N PRO A 82 10.78 1.37 8.18
CA PRO A 82 11.42 2.58 7.67
C PRO A 82 12.14 2.41 6.31
N ASN A 83 12.60 1.20 6.01
CA ASN A 83 13.24 0.85 4.74
C ASN A 83 12.25 0.50 3.63
N VAL A 84 10.95 0.45 3.90
CA VAL A 84 9.91 0.22 2.89
C VAL A 84 9.46 1.54 2.28
N GLN A 85 9.30 1.57 0.96
CA GLN A 85 8.77 2.70 0.19
C GLN A 85 7.46 2.30 -0.48
N LEU A 86 6.38 3.02 -0.19
CA LEU A 86 5.13 2.90 -0.93
C LEU A 86 5.22 3.67 -2.25
N ILE A 87 4.83 3.01 -3.34
CA ILE A 87 4.76 3.57 -4.69
C ILE A 87 3.36 3.30 -5.22
N ARG A 88 2.61 4.34 -5.59
CA ARG A 88 1.32 4.18 -6.25
C ARG A 88 1.51 4.01 -7.75
N LEU A 89 0.89 3.00 -8.31
CA LEU A 89 0.93 2.70 -9.74
C LEU A 89 -0.51 2.70 -10.28
N PRO A 90 -0.91 3.69 -11.08
CA PRO A 90 -2.23 3.64 -11.70
C PRO A 90 -2.29 2.54 -12.76
N ALA A 91 -3.43 1.87 -12.83
CA ALA A 91 -3.73 0.90 -13.88
C ALA A 91 -3.90 1.57 -15.25
N THR A 92 -3.66 0.80 -16.36
CA THR A 92 -3.59 1.36 -17.72
C THR A 92 -4.16 0.47 -18.81
N TRP A 93 -4.93 -0.58 -18.51
CA TRP A 93 -5.34 -1.63 -19.46
C TRP A 93 -6.30 -1.21 -20.58
N ASN A 94 -6.91 -0.03 -20.53
CA ASN A 94 -7.72 0.52 -21.61
C ASN A 94 -7.69 2.06 -21.61
N PRO A 95 -8.21 2.74 -22.66
CA PRO A 95 -8.15 4.19 -22.77
C PRO A 95 -8.78 4.96 -21.60
N ALA A 96 -9.94 4.51 -21.09
CA ALA A 96 -10.60 5.17 -19.96
C ALA A 96 -9.77 5.07 -18.68
N VAL A 97 -9.15 3.92 -18.42
CA VAL A 97 -8.26 3.70 -17.29
C VAL A 97 -6.97 4.52 -17.44
N LYS A 98 -6.41 4.60 -18.66
CA LYS A 98 -5.24 5.47 -18.95
C LYS A 98 -5.52 6.95 -18.71
N ASN A 99 -6.74 7.43 -18.98
CA ASN A 99 -7.10 8.81 -18.64
C ASN A 99 -7.02 9.07 -17.13
N HIS A 100 -7.42 8.11 -16.32
CA HIS A 100 -7.26 8.21 -14.86
C HIS A 100 -5.80 8.13 -14.40
N ALA A 101 -4.96 7.33 -15.07
CA ALA A 101 -3.52 7.35 -14.85
C ALA A 101 -2.91 8.73 -15.17
N ARG A 102 -3.35 9.35 -16.26
CA ARG A 102 -2.96 10.72 -16.63
C ARG A 102 -3.38 11.73 -15.56
N VAL A 103 -4.60 11.61 -15.00
CA VAL A 103 -5.05 12.45 -13.87
C VAL A 103 -4.10 12.32 -12.69
N PHE A 104 -3.72 11.10 -12.31
CA PHE A 104 -2.81 10.84 -11.20
C PHE A 104 -1.45 11.53 -11.41
N TYR A 105 -0.84 11.35 -12.56
CA TYR A 105 0.46 11.95 -12.85
C TYR A 105 0.39 13.48 -13.07
N THR A 106 -0.76 14.00 -13.46
CA THR A 106 -1.01 15.44 -13.49
C THR A 106 -1.04 16.02 -12.08
N ILE A 107 -1.70 15.35 -11.15
CA ILE A 107 -1.71 15.72 -9.72
C ILE A 107 -0.29 15.76 -9.15
N GLU A 108 0.52 14.75 -9.44
CA GLU A 108 1.92 14.69 -9.01
C GLU A 108 2.74 15.86 -9.61
N LEU A 109 2.62 16.10 -10.93
CA LEU A 109 3.35 17.16 -11.60
C LEU A 109 2.98 18.55 -11.08
N LEU A 110 1.71 18.76 -10.72
CA LEU A 110 1.22 20.01 -10.14
C LEU A 110 1.57 20.17 -8.64
N GLY A 111 2.11 19.13 -7.99
CA GLY A 111 2.42 19.16 -6.56
C GLY A 111 1.18 19.31 -5.67
N LYS A 112 0.04 18.75 -6.08
CA LYS A 112 -1.25 18.87 -5.36
C LYS A 112 -1.74 17.51 -4.84
N PRO A 113 -0.98 16.82 -3.97
CA PRO A 113 -1.27 15.44 -3.55
C PRO A 113 -2.65 15.27 -2.89
N GLN A 114 -3.19 16.33 -2.29
CA GLN A 114 -4.54 16.31 -1.70
C GLN A 114 -5.65 16.02 -2.73
N LEU A 115 -5.41 16.29 -4.01
CA LEU A 115 -6.39 16.02 -5.07
C LEU A 115 -6.56 14.53 -5.34
N HIS A 116 -5.62 13.67 -4.92
CA HIS A 116 -5.73 12.23 -5.07
C HIS A 116 -6.99 11.67 -4.40
N ASP A 117 -7.19 11.98 -3.13
CA ASP A 117 -8.39 11.56 -2.38
C ASP A 117 -9.66 12.21 -2.94
N GLU A 118 -9.55 13.44 -3.44
CA GLU A 118 -10.68 14.13 -4.01
C GLU A 118 -11.14 13.52 -5.34
N VAL A 119 -10.23 13.02 -6.19
CA VAL A 119 -10.58 12.26 -7.39
C VAL A 119 -11.32 10.98 -7.02
N PHE A 120 -10.83 10.23 -6.04
CA PHE A 120 -11.53 9.05 -5.56
C PHE A 120 -12.95 9.36 -5.11
N ARG A 121 -13.15 10.41 -4.31
CA ARG A 121 -14.49 10.82 -3.84
C ARG A 121 -15.38 11.34 -4.96
N GLU A 122 -14.81 12.11 -5.89
CA GLU A 122 -15.56 12.63 -7.05
C GLU A 122 -16.17 11.50 -7.87
N ILE A 123 -15.42 10.43 -8.08
CA ILE A 123 -15.85 9.29 -8.88
C ILE A 123 -16.77 8.35 -8.07
N ASN A 124 -16.32 7.91 -6.88
CA ASN A 124 -16.99 6.82 -6.16
C ASN A 124 -18.16 7.29 -5.29
N VAL A 125 -18.18 8.56 -4.89
CA VAL A 125 -19.25 9.11 -4.02
C VAL A 125 -20.19 10.02 -4.79
N LYS A 126 -19.64 10.93 -5.63
CA LYS A 126 -20.45 11.90 -6.38
C LYS A 126 -20.90 11.38 -7.76
N GLY A 127 -20.36 10.24 -8.21
CA GLY A 127 -20.71 9.63 -9.50
C GLY A 127 -20.17 10.36 -10.74
N ASN A 128 -19.34 11.39 -10.56
CA ASN A 128 -18.68 12.07 -11.68
C ASN A 128 -17.49 11.24 -12.14
N ARG A 129 -17.64 10.51 -13.22
CA ARG A 129 -16.68 9.50 -13.69
C ARG A 129 -15.34 10.06 -14.17
N LEU A 130 -15.22 11.38 -14.40
CA LEU A 130 -14.03 12.02 -14.97
C LEU A 130 -13.54 11.28 -16.24
N ASP A 131 -14.48 10.90 -17.10
CA ASP A 131 -14.27 10.04 -18.26
C ASP A 131 -14.01 10.84 -19.54
N THR A 132 -14.19 12.17 -19.51
CA THR A 132 -13.86 13.07 -20.63
C THR A 132 -12.86 14.15 -20.22
N PRO A 133 -12.06 14.68 -21.17
CA PRO A 133 -11.14 15.78 -20.91
C PRO A 133 -11.81 17.00 -20.27
N GLU A 134 -13.03 17.34 -20.68
CA GLU A 134 -13.79 18.49 -20.18
C GLU A 134 -14.18 18.32 -18.72
N LYS A 135 -14.64 17.12 -18.32
CA LYS A 135 -14.96 16.80 -16.93
C LYS A 135 -13.72 16.82 -16.04
N ILE A 136 -12.60 16.31 -16.56
CA ILE A 136 -11.31 16.33 -15.86
C ILE A 136 -10.85 17.78 -15.67
N GLU A 137 -10.85 18.61 -16.73
CA GLU A 137 -10.50 20.03 -16.66
C GLU A 137 -11.39 20.77 -15.64
N ALA A 138 -12.70 20.58 -15.72
CA ALA A 138 -13.65 21.20 -14.79
C ALA A 138 -13.38 20.81 -13.33
N PHE A 139 -13.00 19.53 -13.07
CA PHE A 139 -12.60 19.06 -11.77
C PHE A 139 -11.40 19.83 -11.19
N PHE A 140 -10.35 20.03 -11.99
CA PHE A 140 -9.14 20.76 -11.58
C PHE A 140 -9.41 22.26 -11.41
N VAL A 141 -10.15 22.87 -12.32
CA VAL A 141 -10.51 24.30 -12.26
C VAL A 141 -11.33 24.62 -11.02
N ALA A 142 -12.30 23.78 -10.67
CA ALA A 142 -13.09 23.92 -9.44
C ALA A 142 -12.26 23.83 -8.14
N ARG A 143 -10.99 23.40 -8.25
CA ARG A 143 -10.03 23.24 -7.13
C ARG A 143 -8.85 24.20 -7.20
N GLY A 144 -9.03 25.28 -7.96
CA GLY A 144 -8.06 26.39 -8.01
C GLY A 144 -6.84 26.15 -8.89
N VAL A 145 -6.91 25.17 -9.81
CA VAL A 145 -5.93 25.02 -10.89
C VAL A 145 -6.44 25.80 -12.09
N SER A 146 -5.68 26.77 -12.60
CA SER A 146 -6.12 27.49 -13.79
C SER A 146 -6.21 26.54 -15.01
N LYS A 147 -7.12 26.85 -15.94
CA LYS A 147 -7.29 26.06 -17.16
C LYS A 147 -5.97 25.91 -17.94
N ALA A 148 -5.20 26.99 -18.07
CA ALA A 148 -3.92 26.99 -18.77
C ALA A 148 -2.88 26.09 -18.06
N GLU A 149 -2.80 26.15 -16.72
CA GLU A 149 -1.91 25.32 -15.92
C GLU A 149 -2.27 23.84 -16.06
N PHE A 150 -3.57 23.53 -15.95
CA PHE A 150 -4.06 22.15 -16.14
C PHE A 150 -3.73 21.62 -17.53
N GLN A 151 -4.07 22.34 -18.59
CA GLN A 151 -3.84 21.90 -19.96
C GLN A 151 -2.35 21.69 -20.24
N LYS A 152 -1.48 22.61 -19.77
CA LYS A 152 -0.03 22.47 -19.89
C LYS A 152 0.49 21.22 -19.16
N ALA A 153 -0.01 20.93 -17.97
CA ALA A 153 0.42 19.76 -17.20
C ALA A 153 -0.13 18.46 -17.79
N PHE A 154 -1.44 18.40 -18.07
CA PHE A 154 -2.15 17.21 -18.52
C PHE A 154 -1.68 16.70 -19.89
N SER A 155 -1.29 17.60 -20.80
CA SER A 155 -0.75 17.26 -22.13
C SER A 155 0.78 17.25 -22.20
N SER A 156 1.47 17.39 -21.06
CA SER A 156 2.94 17.46 -21.04
C SER A 156 3.60 16.12 -21.39
N PHE A 157 4.78 16.20 -22.00
CA PHE A 157 5.64 15.03 -22.21
C PHE A 157 5.97 14.29 -20.89
N ALA A 158 6.13 15.03 -19.80
CA ALA A 158 6.42 14.45 -18.50
C ALA A 158 5.29 13.53 -18.00
N VAL A 159 4.03 13.96 -18.13
CA VAL A 159 2.86 13.14 -17.78
C VAL A 159 2.73 11.96 -18.74
N GLU A 160 2.88 12.18 -20.07
CA GLU A 160 2.83 11.09 -21.05
C GLU A 160 3.87 10.01 -20.76
N SER A 161 5.13 10.40 -20.53
CA SER A 161 6.21 9.45 -20.22
C SER A 161 5.91 8.62 -18.98
N LYS A 162 5.33 9.22 -17.93
CA LYS A 162 4.92 8.50 -16.72
C LYS A 162 3.77 7.52 -16.99
N VAL A 163 2.81 7.89 -17.83
CA VAL A 163 1.72 6.99 -18.24
C VAL A 163 2.26 5.79 -19.02
N LEU A 164 3.17 6.01 -19.97
CA LEU A 164 3.83 4.93 -20.72
C LEU A 164 4.67 4.02 -19.82
N HIS A 165 5.38 4.59 -18.86
CA HIS A 165 6.12 3.82 -17.86
C HIS A 165 5.17 2.97 -17.00
N ALA A 166 4.06 3.55 -16.55
CA ALA A 166 3.05 2.80 -15.81
C ALA A 166 2.45 1.65 -16.65
N GLU A 167 2.25 1.86 -17.95
CA GLU A 167 1.77 0.81 -18.87
C GLU A 167 2.79 -0.34 -18.96
N ASP A 168 4.08 -0.02 -19.08
CA ASP A 168 5.14 -1.04 -19.07
C ASP A 168 5.18 -1.82 -17.76
N LEU A 169 5.11 -1.14 -16.62
CA LEU A 169 5.07 -1.78 -15.30
C LEU A 169 3.83 -2.66 -15.10
N ASN A 170 2.63 -2.18 -15.48
CA ASN A 170 1.40 -2.99 -15.41
C ASN A 170 1.55 -4.30 -16.20
N ARG A 171 2.15 -4.23 -17.40
CA ARG A 171 2.43 -5.42 -18.22
C ARG A 171 3.45 -6.34 -17.55
N ARG A 172 4.58 -5.79 -17.10
CA ARG A 172 5.69 -6.54 -16.48
C ARG A 172 5.28 -7.21 -15.18
N TYR A 173 4.47 -6.54 -14.35
CA TYR A 173 3.92 -7.11 -13.12
C TYR A 173 2.69 -8.00 -13.38
N LYS A 174 2.28 -8.19 -14.65
CA LYS A 174 1.12 -9.01 -15.04
C LYS A 174 -0.15 -8.61 -14.30
N ILE A 175 -0.40 -7.32 -14.18
CA ILE A 175 -1.56 -6.78 -13.46
C ILE A 175 -2.83 -7.09 -14.22
N THR A 176 -3.77 -7.77 -13.58
CA THR A 176 -5.08 -8.17 -14.13
C THR A 176 -6.27 -7.57 -13.38
N GLY A 177 -6.02 -6.87 -12.28
CA GLY A 177 -7.08 -6.26 -11.46
C GLY A 177 -6.52 -5.30 -10.42
N THR A 178 -7.43 -4.57 -9.78
CA THR A 178 -7.13 -3.63 -8.69
C THR A 178 -8.11 -3.81 -7.52
N PRO A 179 -7.66 -3.57 -6.27
CA PRO A 179 -6.30 -3.26 -5.87
C PRO A 179 -5.38 -4.50 -5.94
N THR A 180 -4.12 -4.31 -6.34
CA THR A 180 -3.06 -5.33 -6.31
C THR A 180 -1.82 -4.73 -5.67
N ILE A 181 -1.13 -5.50 -4.83
CA ILE A 181 0.14 -5.09 -4.22
C ILE A 181 1.27 -5.93 -4.80
N VAL A 182 2.35 -5.26 -5.24
CA VAL A 182 3.58 -5.93 -5.67
C VAL A 182 4.70 -5.54 -4.70
N VAL A 183 5.32 -6.51 -4.06
CA VAL A 183 6.43 -6.30 -3.13
C VAL A 183 7.75 -6.62 -3.84
N ASN A 184 8.62 -5.63 -3.90
CA ASN A 184 9.98 -5.68 -4.45
C ASN A 184 10.10 -6.32 -5.84
N GLY A 185 9.06 -6.17 -6.68
CA GLY A 185 9.02 -6.77 -8.01
C GLY A 185 8.96 -8.30 -8.03
N LYS A 186 8.76 -8.95 -6.88
CA LYS A 186 8.82 -10.42 -6.72
C LYS A 186 7.50 -11.04 -6.27
N TYR A 187 6.82 -10.43 -5.31
CA TYR A 187 5.63 -11.01 -4.69
C TYR A 187 4.40 -10.21 -5.09
N VAL A 188 3.37 -10.89 -5.53
CA VAL A 188 2.08 -10.28 -5.89
C VAL A 188 1.02 -10.79 -4.92
N THR A 189 0.29 -9.88 -4.30
CA THR A 189 -0.83 -10.19 -3.39
C THR A 189 -1.98 -9.19 -3.59
N ASP A 190 -3.13 -9.51 -3.07
CA ASP A 190 -4.31 -8.65 -3.02
C ASP A 190 -5.11 -8.91 -1.73
N VAL A 191 -6.20 -8.16 -1.53
CA VAL A 191 -7.07 -8.27 -0.35
C VAL A 191 -7.65 -9.69 -0.21
N GLY A 192 -8.07 -10.30 -1.32
CA GLY A 192 -8.65 -11.64 -1.34
C GLY A 192 -7.64 -12.71 -0.95
N MET A 193 -6.45 -12.67 -1.57
CA MET A 193 -5.36 -13.60 -1.27
C MET A 193 -4.87 -13.47 0.17
N ALA A 194 -4.75 -12.26 0.67
CA ALA A 194 -4.28 -12.02 2.03
C ALA A 194 -5.30 -12.47 3.11
N GLY A 195 -6.56 -12.64 2.75
CA GLY A 195 -7.64 -13.01 3.68
C GLY A 195 -8.38 -11.81 4.28
N GLY A 196 -8.20 -10.60 3.73
CA GLY A 196 -8.86 -9.38 4.15
C GLY A 196 -7.93 -8.16 4.14
N GLU A 197 -8.51 -6.97 4.32
CA GLU A 197 -7.76 -5.72 4.25
C GLU A 197 -6.73 -5.57 5.39
N ASP A 198 -7.09 -6.00 6.60
CA ASP A 198 -6.20 -5.91 7.78
C ASP A 198 -5.05 -6.92 7.67
N GLN A 199 -5.33 -8.12 7.15
CA GLN A 199 -4.34 -9.16 6.88
C GLN A 199 -3.40 -8.77 5.73
N LEU A 200 -3.88 -8.01 4.74
CA LEU A 200 -3.07 -7.55 3.61
C LEU A 200 -1.79 -6.87 4.07
N PHE A 201 -1.88 -5.92 4.99
CA PHE A 201 -0.71 -5.17 5.44
C PHE A 201 0.24 -6.01 6.32
N GLN A 202 -0.27 -7.02 7.01
CA GLN A 202 0.57 -7.99 7.71
C GLN A 202 1.36 -8.85 6.71
N VAL A 203 0.70 -9.39 5.69
CA VAL A 203 1.33 -10.14 4.59
C VAL A 203 2.38 -9.28 3.88
N VAL A 204 2.04 -8.03 3.52
CA VAL A 204 2.97 -7.10 2.86
C VAL A 204 4.21 -6.83 3.72
N ASN A 205 4.05 -6.60 5.03
CA ASN A 205 5.17 -6.40 5.94
C ASN A 205 6.06 -7.64 6.05
N GLN A 206 5.48 -8.83 6.14
CA GLN A 206 6.23 -10.09 6.19
C GLN A 206 6.98 -10.36 4.89
N LEU A 207 6.35 -10.12 3.72
CA LEU A 207 7.02 -10.25 2.42
C LEU A 207 8.14 -9.22 2.25
N ALA A 208 7.91 -7.97 2.67
CA ALA A 208 8.94 -6.94 2.63
C ALA A 208 10.13 -7.24 3.55
N ALA A 209 9.89 -7.87 4.71
CA ALA A 209 10.95 -8.28 5.63
C ALA A 209 11.87 -9.39 5.07
N ARG A 210 11.39 -10.17 4.10
CA ARG A 210 12.21 -11.19 3.38
C ARG A 210 13.22 -10.56 2.41
N GLU A 211 13.00 -9.30 2.04
CA GLU A 211 13.82 -8.60 1.05
C GLU A 211 14.91 -7.77 1.73
N LYS A 212 16.12 -7.84 1.15
CA LYS A 212 17.21 -6.95 1.55
C LYS A 212 17.03 -5.61 0.84
N PRO A 213 17.29 -4.48 1.52
CA PRO A 213 17.34 -3.18 0.84
C PRO A 213 18.38 -3.19 -0.27
N GLY A 214 17.98 -2.85 -1.50
CA GLY A 214 18.93 -2.67 -2.61
C GLY A 214 19.33 -3.95 -3.36
N GLY A 215 18.48 -4.98 -3.35
CA GLY A 215 18.64 -6.14 -4.25
C GLY A 215 18.15 -5.82 -5.67
#